data_05df29a68b0de9dc867a430f78cb16e8
#
_entry.id   05df29a68b0de9dc867a430f78cb16e8
#
_cell.length_a   1.000
_cell.length_b   1.000
_cell.length_c   1.000
_cell.angle_alpha   90.00
_cell.angle_beta   90.00
_cell.angle_gamma   90.00
#
_symmetry.space_group_name_H-M   'P 1'
#
loop_
_entity.id
_entity.type
_entity.pdbx_description
1 polymer ?
#
loop_
_entity_poly.entity_id
_entity_poly.type
_entity_poly.pdbx_seq_one_letter_code
_entity_poly.pdbx_strand_id
1 'polypeptide(L)'
;MADNYIAVIDGSTSKTPKHYHPTMRNGRYAMTLISDFLRQAPASLSVTEFCYRVTQVIHQAYPLDDSQPRRSPEQRLCASAVVCSLLRKEIWMIGDCQCMVDGHLYTNDKPSEAPIAEERSRLFPTLQAEHPDMVRDGRIVHDYARDAILPKLIASMQGENRTYAVIDGFDIFMPGVKVITLRQDEPHDIVLASDGYPFLRPTLKDSENALREQIANDPYNIHTFKATKGLMQGNVSFDDRALIRFRLSK
;
A
#
# COMPACT_ATOMS: atom_id res chain seq x y z
N MET A 1 -1.09 10.89 -14.71
CA MET A 1 -0.20 10.05 -15.53
C MET A 1 0.99 10.92 -15.90
N ALA A 2 2.17 10.38 -15.85
CA ALA A 2 3.36 11.01 -16.41
C ALA A 2 3.54 10.47 -17.84
N ASP A 3 4.24 11.19 -18.71
CA ASP A 3 4.41 10.77 -20.11
C ASP A 3 5.16 9.44 -20.26
N ASN A 4 5.99 9.07 -19.28
CA ASN A 4 6.86 7.91 -19.33
C ASN A 4 6.42 6.76 -18.40
N TYR A 5 5.55 7.05 -17.44
CA TYR A 5 5.16 6.11 -16.37
C TYR A 5 3.67 6.18 -16.07
N ILE A 6 3.09 5.03 -15.78
CA ILE A 6 1.75 4.92 -15.21
C ILE A 6 1.92 4.26 -13.85
N ALA A 7 1.37 4.85 -12.78
CA ALA A 7 1.59 4.35 -11.44
C ALA A 7 0.36 4.46 -10.54
N VAL A 8 0.25 3.54 -9.59
CA VAL A 8 -0.56 3.70 -8.38
C VAL A 8 0.40 3.78 -7.20
N ILE A 9 0.18 4.77 -6.33
CA ILE A 9 1.00 5.05 -5.16
C ILE A 9 0.09 5.10 -3.96
N ASP A 10 0.40 4.31 -2.94
CA ASP A 10 -0.35 4.21 -1.70
C ASP A 10 0.49 4.68 -0.52
N GLY A 11 0.01 5.71 0.17
CA GLY A 11 0.70 6.30 1.31
C GLY A 11 0.33 5.61 2.61
N SER A 12 1.30 5.02 3.30
CA SER A 12 1.07 4.31 4.56
C SER A 12 0.42 5.18 5.64
N THR A 13 -0.61 4.65 6.31
CA THR A 13 -1.26 5.32 7.44
C THR A 13 -0.27 5.50 8.59
N SER A 14 -0.07 6.75 9.02
CA SER A 14 0.81 7.07 10.17
C SER A 14 0.33 6.37 11.44
N LYS A 15 1.26 5.75 12.16
CA LYS A 15 1.02 5.08 13.46
C LYS A 15 1.36 5.97 14.65
N THR A 16 1.94 7.15 14.39
CA THR A 16 2.37 8.11 15.39
C THR A 16 1.89 9.53 15.02
N PRO A 17 1.85 10.48 15.97
CA PRO A 17 1.46 11.87 15.69
C PRO A 17 2.54 12.69 14.97
N LYS A 18 3.72 12.13 14.72
CA LYS A 18 4.81 12.84 14.05
C LYS A 18 4.47 13.12 12.59
N HIS A 19 4.60 14.37 12.17
CA HIS A 19 4.41 14.81 10.78
C HIS A 19 5.62 15.61 10.30
N TYR A 20 5.95 15.46 9.01
CA TYR A 20 7.03 16.19 8.32
C TYR A 20 6.49 17.30 7.42
N HIS A 21 5.17 17.42 7.28
CA HIS A 21 4.52 18.47 6.52
C HIS A 21 3.44 19.16 7.39
N PRO A 22 3.28 20.51 7.33
CA PRO A 22 2.37 21.23 8.22
C PRO A 22 0.89 20.86 8.07
N THR A 23 0.47 20.38 6.89
CA THR A 23 -0.95 20.11 6.59
C THR A 23 -1.21 18.70 6.07
N MET A 24 -0.18 17.91 5.71
CA MET A 24 -0.33 16.55 5.19
C MET A 24 0.19 15.52 6.19
N ARG A 25 -0.53 14.40 6.31
CA ARG A 25 -0.02 13.22 6.99
C ARG A 25 1.13 12.59 6.19
N ASN A 26 2.01 11.84 6.87
CA ASN A 26 3.25 11.32 6.29
C ASN A 26 3.03 10.49 5.01
N GLY A 27 2.08 9.57 4.99
CA GLY A 27 1.78 8.77 3.79
C GLY A 27 1.34 9.63 2.61
N ARG A 28 0.44 10.60 2.83
CA ARG A 28 0.01 11.51 1.77
C ARG A 28 1.16 12.39 1.26
N TYR A 29 2.02 12.85 2.15
CA TYR A 29 3.18 13.64 1.75
C TYR A 29 4.18 12.79 0.95
N ALA A 30 4.48 11.57 1.39
CA ALA A 30 5.30 10.63 0.62
C ALA A 30 4.73 10.37 -0.78
N MET A 31 3.43 10.06 -0.89
CA MET A 31 2.75 9.86 -2.16
C MET A 31 2.86 11.08 -3.08
N THR A 32 2.72 12.30 -2.55
CA THR A 32 2.84 13.53 -3.33
C THR A 32 4.25 13.68 -3.90
N LEU A 33 5.29 13.50 -3.07
CA LEU A 33 6.69 13.58 -3.49
C LEU A 33 7.03 12.55 -4.58
N ILE A 34 6.55 11.31 -4.43
CA ILE A 34 6.75 10.24 -5.44
C ILE A 34 6.03 10.60 -6.74
N SER A 35 4.80 11.12 -6.67
CA SER A 35 4.03 11.53 -7.83
C SER A 35 4.71 12.66 -8.60
N ASP A 36 5.23 13.66 -7.89
CA ASP A 36 5.95 14.80 -8.50
C ASP A 36 7.27 14.36 -9.12
N PHE A 37 7.99 13.45 -8.48
CA PHE A 37 9.19 12.83 -9.05
C PHE A 37 8.87 12.09 -10.36
N LEU A 38 7.84 11.24 -10.38
CA LEU A 38 7.47 10.46 -11.56
C LEU A 38 7.08 11.33 -12.77
N ARG A 39 6.50 12.50 -12.54
CA ARG A 39 6.14 13.44 -13.63
C ARG A 39 7.36 13.99 -14.37
N GLN A 40 8.52 14.03 -13.72
CA GLN A 40 9.77 14.60 -14.26
C GLN A 40 10.84 13.54 -14.51
N ALA A 41 10.58 12.28 -14.12
CA ALA A 41 11.55 11.21 -14.20
C ALA A 41 11.88 10.86 -15.66
N PRO A 42 13.18 10.71 -16.00
CA PRO A 42 13.59 10.24 -17.33
C PRO A 42 13.02 8.87 -17.66
N ALA A 43 12.55 8.68 -18.90
CA ALA A 43 11.97 7.41 -19.37
C ALA A 43 12.94 6.21 -19.26
N SER A 44 14.24 6.48 -19.33
CA SER A 44 15.29 5.45 -19.39
C SER A 44 15.67 4.83 -18.05
N LEU A 45 15.12 5.30 -16.92
CA LEU A 45 15.49 4.77 -15.61
C LEU A 45 15.29 3.25 -15.56
N SER A 46 16.30 2.54 -15.07
CA SER A 46 16.14 1.18 -14.57
C SER A 46 15.42 1.17 -13.22
N VAL A 47 14.91 0.04 -12.79
CA VAL A 47 14.29 -0.10 -11.46
C VAL A 47 15.25 0.31 -10.34
N THR A 48 16.53 -0.04 -10.45
CA THR A 48 17.56 0.32 -9.46
C THR A 48 17.78 1.84 -9.39
N GLU A 49 17.88 2.50 -10.56
CA GLU A 49 18.00 3.96 -10.62
C GLU A 49 16.75 4.67 -10.11
N PHE A 50 15.57 4.14 -10.44
CA PHE A 50 14.31 4.64 -9.91
C PHE A 50 14.30 4.55 -8.38
N CYS A 51 14.58 3.38 -7.81
CA CYS A 51 14.62 3.16 -6.36
C CYS A 51 15.64 4.11 -5.68
N TYR A 52 16.83 4.25 -6.24
CA TYR A 52 17.82 5.18 -5.72
C TYR A 52 17.33 6.64 -5.72
N ARG A 53 16.81 7.11 -6.86
CA ARG A 53 16.40 8.52 -7.00
C ARG A 53 15.17 8.85 -6.17
N VAL A 54 14.16 7.97 -6.12
CA VAL A 54 12.97 8.19 -5.30
C VAL A 54 13.31 8.19 -3.81
N THR A 55 14.27 7.35 -3.38
CA THR A 55 14.82 7.39 -2.02
C THR A 55 15.38 8.78 -1.70
N GLN A 56 16.21 9.35 -2.58
CA GLN A 56 16.77 10.68 -2.39
C GLN A 56 15.70 11.77 -2.28
N VAL A 57 14.66 11.70 -3.12
CA VAL A 57 13.54 12.66 -3.10
C VAL A 57 12.80 12.63 -1.74
N ILE A 58 12.50 11.45 -1.22
CA ILE A 58 11.85 11.34 0.09
C ILE A 58 12.82 11.74 1.21
N HIS A 59 14.09 11.33 1.13
CA HIS A 59 15.10 11.65 2.14
C HIS A 59 15.28 13.16 2.34
N GLN A 60 15.25 13.94 1.26
CA GLN A 60 15.35 15.40 1.30
C GLN A 60 14.20 16.09 2.06
N ALA A 61 13.09 15.40 2.28
CA ALA A 61 11.98 15.91 3.06
C ALA A 61 12.16 15.75 4.59
N TYR A 62 13.17 14.99 5.01
CA TYR A 62 13.56 14.91 6.42
C TYR A 62 14.43 16.09 6.86
N PRO A 63 14.48 16.41 8.16
CA PRO A 63 15.49 17.33 8.71
C PRO A 63 16.91 16.85 8.39
N LEU A 64 17.87 17.77 8.41
CA LEU A 64 19.30 17.42 8.25
C LEU A 64 19.80 16.40 9.27
N ASP A 65 19.28 16.44 10.51
CA ASP A 65 19.43 15.36 11.47
C ASP A 65 18.31 14.32 11.26
N ASP A 66 18.62 13.28 10.51
CA ASP A 66 17.72 12.16 10.23
C ASP A 66 17.79 11.03 11.28
N SER A 67 18.47 11.27 12.39
CA SER A 67 18.72 10.24 13.42
C SER A 67 17.42 9.63 13.99
N GLN A 68 16.37 10.43 14.10
CA GLN A 68 15.07 9.96 14.58
C GLN A 68 14.34 9.08 13.59
N PRO A 69 14.05 9.48 12.34
CA PRO A 69 13.40 8.59 11.38
C PRO A 69 14.24 7.34 11.08
N ARG A 70 15.57 7.41 11.18
CA ARG A 70 16.45 6.25 11.04
C ARG A 70 16.22 5.20 12.13
N ARG A 71 15.97 5.62 13.38
CA ARG A 71 15.72 4.72 14.52
C ARG A 71 14.26 4.32 14.68
N SER A 72 13.32 5.12 14.14
CA SER A 72 11.88 5.00 14.34
C SER A 72 11.13 4.89 13.01
N PRO A 73 11.14 3.70 12.35
CA PRO A 73 10.46 3.50 11.06
C PRO A 73 8.99 3.90 11.07
N GLU A 74 8.28 3.69 12.19
CA GLU A 74 6.88 4.04 12.37
C GLU A 74 6.58 5.54 12.26
N GLN A 75 7.63 6.38 12.25
CA GLN A 75 7.52 7.84 12.09
C GLN A 75 7.87 8.32 10.68
N ARG A 76 8.31 7.42 9.79
CA ARG A 76 8.79 7.80 8.46
C ARG A 76 7.68 8.29 7.54
N LEU A 77 8.10 9.03 6.53
CA LEU A 77 7.37 9.16 5.28
C LEU A 77 7.42 7.80 4.59
N CYS A 78 6.29 7.13 4.44
CA CYS A 78 6.29 5.79 3.88
C CYS A 78 5.17 5.62 2.87
N ALA A 79 5.49 4.98 1.75
CA ALA A 79 4.53 4.62 0.72
C ALA A 79 4.92 3.34 0.00
N SER A 80 3.91 2.68 -0.57
CA SER A 80 4.04 1.62 -1.55
C SER A 80 3.75 2.17 -2.95
N ALA A 81 4.32 1.57 -3.98
CA ALA A 81 4.04 1.94 -5.36
C ALA A 81 4.10 0.74 -6.30
N VAL A 82 3.20 0.74 -7.29
CA VAL A 82 3.30 -0.08 -8.48
C VAL A 82 3.42 0.83 -9.69
N VAL A 83 4.50 0.68 -10.45
CA VAL A 83 4.91 1.60 -11.53
C VAL A 83 5.12 0.83 -12.82
N CYS A 84 4.40 1.17 -13.87
CA CYS A 84 4.65 0.68 -15.21
C CYS A 84 5.57 1.66 -15.96
N SER A 85 6.77 1.21 -16.30
CA SER A 85 7.69 1.92 -17.19
C SER A 85 7.32 1.63 -18.63
N LEU A 86 6.83 2.63 -19.36
CA LEU A 86 6.34 2.47 -20.73
C LEU A 86 7.48 2.16 -21.70
N LEU A 87 8.63 2.80 -21.55
CA LEU A 87 9.80 2.58 -22.41
C LEU A 87 10.41 1.20 -22.18
N ARG A 88 10.52 0.76 -20.92
CA ARG A 88 11.16 -0.52 -20.60
C ARG A 88 10.22 -1.71 -20.74
N LYS A 89 8.91 -1.46 -20.79
CA LYS A 89 7.87 -2.49 -20.71
C LYS A 89 8.07 -3.38 -19.47
N GLU A 90 8.24 -2.72 -18.34
CA GLU A 90 8.40 -3.36 -17.04
C GLU A 90 7.38 -2.79 -16.06
N ILE A 91 6.89 -3.63 -15.15
CA ILE A 91 6.10 -3.20 -13.99
C ILE A 91 6.95 -3.44 -12.74
N TRP A 92 7.15 -2.39 -11.94
CA TRP A 92 7.93 -2.42 -10.71
C TRP A 92 6.97 -2.32 -9.52
N MET A 93 7.08 -3.27 -8.58
CA MET A 93 6.28 -3.29 -7.35
C MET A 93 7.21 -3.07 -6.16
N ILE A 94 7.06 -1.94 -5.49
CA ILE A 94 7.78 -1.56 -4.27
C ILE A 94 6.74 -1.42 -3.15
N GLY A 95 6.73 -2.35 -2.20
CA GLY A 95 5.66 -2.47 -1.20
C GLY A 95 4.50 -3.32 -1.69
N ASP A 96 3.32 -3.16 -1.09
CA ASP A 96 2.16 -4.05 -1.15
C ASP A 96 1.05 -3.65 -2.14
N CYS A 97 1.29 -2.65 -2.99
CA CYS A 97 0.44 -2.45 -4.16
C CYS A 97 0.43 -3.71 -5.05
N GLN A 98 -0.63 -3.87 -5.82
CA GLN A 98 -0.85 -5.05 -6.65
C GLN A 98 -1.04 -4.68 -8.13
N CYS A 99 -0.86 -5.64 -9.02
CA CYS A 99 -1.19 -5.46 -10.42
C CYS A 99 -1.74 -6.75 -11.04
N MET A 100 -2.41 -6.57 -12.18
CA MET A 100 -2.84 -7.67 -13.02
C MET A 100 -2.37 -7.41 -14.45
N VAL A 101 -1.79 -8.42 -15.06
CA VAL A 101 -1.33 -8.40 -16.46
C VAL A 101 -2.02 -9.54 -17.19
N ASP A 102 -2.80 -9.23 -18.22
CA ASP A 102 -3.53 -10.21 -19.03
C ASP A 102 -4.36 -11.21 -18.20
N GLY A 103 -4.96 -10.71 -17.10
CA GLY A 103 -5.76 -11.52 -16.19
C GLY A 103 -4.94 -12.26 -15.10
N HIS A 104 -3.61 -12.22 -15.14
CA HIS A 104 -2.77 -12.82 -14.10
C HIS A 104 -2.47 -11.82 -12.99
N LEU A 105 -2.85 -12.15 -11.74
CA LEU A 105 -2.64 -11.31 -10.55
C LEU A 105 -1.22 -11.45 -9.99
N TYR A 106 -0.60 -10.34 -9.68
CA TYR A 106 0.67 -10.23 -8.95
C TYR A 106 0.48 -9.42 -7.67
N THR A 107 0.89 -9.98 -6.55
CA THR A 107 0.94 -9.33 -5.24
C THR A 107 2.38 -9.29 -4.73
N ASN A 108 2.64 -8.43 -3.76
CA ASN A 108 3.95 -8.30 -3.11
C ASN A 108 3.76 -8.03 -1.61
N ASP A 109 3.01 -8.92 -0.95
CA ASP A 109 2.53 -8.75 0.41
C ASP A 109 3.67 -8.66 1.44
N LYS A 110 3.46 -7.88 2.50
CA LYS A 110 4.38 -7.80 3.64
C LYS A 110 4.30 -9.10 4.45
N PRO A 111 5.43 -9.76 4.75
CA PRO A 111 5.41 -11.06 5.45
C PRO A 111 4.73 -11.02 6.83
N SER A 112 4.73 -9.87 7.49
CA SER A 112 4.14 -9.68 8.83
C SER A 112 2.63 -9.46 8.81
N GLU A 113 2.02 -9.12 7.68
CA GLU A 113 0.64 -8.65 7.64
C GLU A 113 -0.36 -9.77 7.92
N ALA A 114 -0.27 -10.89 7.22
CA ALA A 114 -1.19 -12.00 7.40
C ALA A 114 -1.20 -12.57 8.83
N PRO A 115 -0.08 -12.81 9.52
CA PRO A 115 -0.10 -13.23 10.93
C PRO A 115 -0.75 -12.22 11.87
N ILE A 116 -0.56 -10.92 11.66
CA ILE A 116 -1.14 -9.87 12.50
C ILE A 116 -2.65 -9.75 12.22
N ALA A 117 -3.08 -9.85 10.97
CA ALA A 117 -4.49 -9.88 10.59
C ALA A 117 -5.21 -11.11 11.17
N GLU A 118 -4.57 -12.27 11.15
CA GLU A 118 -5.07 -13.50 11.77
C GLU A 118 -5.28 -13.33 13.29
N GLU A 119 -4.32 -12.70 13.97
CA GLU A 119 -4.44 -12.41 15.40
C GLU A 119 -5.60 -11.46 15.69
N ARG A 120 -5.72 -10.36 14.93
CA ARG A 120 -6.87 -9.44 15.05
C ARG A 120 -8.19 -10.19 14.88
N SER A 121 -8.29 -11.04 13.86
CA SER A 121 -9.51 -11.80 13.58
C SER A 121 -9.93 -12.72 14.74
N ARG A 122 -8.98 -13.30 15.45
CA ARG A 122 -9.24 -14.15 16.63
C ARG A 122 -9.66 -13.33 17.86
N LEU A 123 -9.08 -12.14 18.05
CA LEU A 123 -9.40 -11.27 19.17
C LEU A 123 -10.74 -10.56 19.01
N PHE A 124 -11.18 -10.28 17.79
CA PHE A 124 -12.34 -9.45 17.50
C PHE A 124 -13.63 -9.94 18.17
N PRO A 125 -14.05 -11.22 18.08
CA PRO A 125 -15.30 -11.69 18.69
C PRO A 125 -15.32 -11.55 20.22
N THR A 126 -14.21 -11.85 20.89
CA THR A 126 -14.08 -11.73 22.35
C THR A 126 -14.18 -10.28 22.78
N LEU A 127 -13.41 -9.39 22.15
CA LEU A 127 -13.42 -7.96 22.46
C LEU A 127 -14.76 -7.31 22.13
N GLN A 128 -15.45 -7.75 21.08
CA GLN A 128 -16.80 -7.29 20.78
C GLN A 128 -17.81 -7.67 21.86
N ALA A 129 -17.67 -8.84 22.47
CA ALA A 129 -18.52 -9.28 23.57
C ALA A 129 -18.22 -8.48 24.87
N GLU A 130 -16.95 -8.16 25.12
CA GLU A 130 -16.50 -7.35 26.25
C GLU A 130 -16.85 -5.86 26.10
N HIS A 131 -16.91 -5.36 24.85
CA HIS A 131 -17.17 -3.97 24.49
C HIS A 131 -18.36 -3.89 23.51
N PRO A 132 -19.61 -3.95 23.98
CA PRO A 132 -20.80 -3.92 23.11
C PRO A 132 -20.92 -2.64 22.26
N ASP A 133 -20.29 -1.56 22.67
CA ASP A 133 -20.22 -0.28 21.95
C ASP A 133 -19.20 -0.27 20.78
N MET A 134 -18.37 -1.33 20.67
CA MET A 134 -17.37 -1.50 19.61
C MET A 134 -17.99 -1.44 18.20
N VAL A 135 -19.21 -1.95 18.06
CA VAL A 135 -19.93 -2.03 16.79
C VAL A 135 -21.33 -1.41 16.92
N ARG A 136 -21.72 -0.62 15.94
CA ARG A 136 -23.07 -0.06 15.81
C ARG A 136 -23.52 -0.18 14.36
N ASP A 137 -24.73 -0.69 14.13
CA ASP A 137 -25.33 -0.81 12.80
C ASP A 137 -24.42 -1.55 11.79
N GLY A 138 -23.74 -2.62 12.24
CA GLY A 138 -22.84 -3.42 11.41
C GLY A 138 -21.51 -2.71 11.06
N ARG A 139 -21.18 -1.61 11.71
CA ARG A 139 -19.94 -0.87 11.49
C ARG A 139 -19.15 -0.71 12.76
N ILE A 140 -17.83 -0.70 12.65
CA ILE A 140 -16.94 -0.55 13.78
C ILE A 140 -16.92 0.94 14.18
N VAL A 141 -17.28 1.23 15.43
CA VAL A 141 -17.17 2.56 16.04
C VAL A 141 -15.76 2.76 16.61
N HIS A 142 -15.27 1.75 17.35
CA HIS A 142 -13.91 1.69 17.87
C HIS A 142 -13.36 0.27 17.77
N ASP A 143 -12.20 0.07 17.14
CA ASP A 143 -11.63 -1.27 16.90
C ASP A 143 -10.65 -1.65 18.01
N TYR A 144 -11.16 -2.16 19.14
CA TYR A 144 -10.32 -2.65 20.25
C TYR A 144 -9.39 -3.79 19.84
N ALA A 145 -9.79 -4.61 18.85
CA ALA A 145 -8.92 -5.66 18.34
C ALA A 145 -7.73 -5.09 17.55
N ARG A 146 -7.93 -3.96 16.82
CA ARG A 146 -6.84 -3.23 16.21
C ARG A 146 -5.92 -2.58 17.23
N ASP A 147 -6.46 -2.02 18.30
CA ASP A 147 -5.66 -1.45 19.38
C ASP A 147 -4.76 -2.51 20.03
N ALA A 148 -5.32 -3.72 20.25
CA ALA A 148 -4.56 -4.83 20.83
C ALA A 148 -3.39 -5.28 19.93
N ILE A 149 -3.52 -5.22 18.61
CA ILE A 149 -2.45 -5.58 17.66
C ILE A 149 -1.52 -4.40 17.30
N LEU A 150 -1.85 -3.16 17.68
CA LEU A 150 -1.09 -1.97 17.31
C LEU A 150 0.41 -2.05 17.70
N PRO A 151 0.79 -2.54 18.90
CA PRO A 151 2.21 -2.72 19.23
C PRO A 151 2.94 -3.66 18.26
N LYS A 152 2.28 -4.71 17.76
CA LYS A 152 2.86 -5.65 16.80
C LYS A 152 2.95 -5.03 15.39
N LEU A 153 1.97 -4.22 15.00
CA LEU A 153 2.03 -3.44 13.76
C LEU A 153 3.22 -2.48 13.78
N ILE A 154 3.43 -1.77 14.88
CA ILE A 154 4.58 -0.87 15.04
C ILE A 154 5.89 -1.67 15.03
N ALA A 155 5.97 -2.78 15.76
CA ALA A 155 7.16 -3.62 15.77
C ALA A 155 7.48 -4.20 14.38
N SER A 156 6.47 -4.55 13.58
CA SER A 156 6.67 -5.06 12.22
C SER A 156 7.30 -4.04 11.28
N MET A 157 7.13 -2.74 11.53
CA MET A 157 7.76 -1.67 10.74
C MET A 157 9.29 -1.64 10.88
N GLN A 158 9.87 -2.29 11.89
CA GLN A 158 11.32 -2.52 11.96
C GLN A 158 11.85 -3.40 10.81
N GLY A 159 10.96 -4.11 10.11
CA GLY A 159 11.25 -4.87 8.89
C GLY A 159 11.32 -4.01 7.61
N GLU A 160 10.88 -2.75 7.64
CA GLU A 160 10.91 -1.83 6.50
C GLU A 160 12.34 -1.69 5.97
N ASN A 161 12.49 -1.97 4.67
CA ASN A 161 13.77 -1.98 3.95
C ASN A 161 14.84 -2.91 4.55
N ARG A 162 14.39 -3.97 5.26
CA ARG A 162 15.23 -5.08 5.76
C ARG A 162 14.69 -6.44 5.33
N THR A 163 13.38 -6.65 5.42
CA THR A 163 12.70 -7.90 5.08
C THR A 163 11.66 -7.73 3.98
N TYR A 164 11.20 -6.52 3.73
CA TYR A 164 10.32 -6.13 2.63
C TYR A 164 10.64 -4.70 2.17
N ALA A 165 10.33 -4.40 0.92
CA ALA A 165 10.62 -3.10 0.32
C ALA A 165 9.50 -2.08 0.60
N VAL A 166 9.87 -0.84 0.91
CA VAL A 166 8.99 0.34 0.95
C VAL A 166 9.75 1.57 0.44
N ILE A 167 9.04 2.62 0.06
CA ILE A 167 9.62 3.91 -0.28
C ILE A 167 9.48 4.83 0.94
N ASP A 168 10.58 5.00 1.70
CA ASP A 168 10.57 5.71 2.98
C ASP A 168 11.72 6.71 3.18
N GLY A 169 12.52 6.93 2.12
CA GLY A 169 13.68 7.84 2.15
C GLY A 169 14.98 7.19 2.65
N PHE A 170 14.97 5.88 2.89
CA PHE A 170 16.16 5.08 3.16
C PHE A 170 16.34 4.02 2.07
N ASP A 171 17.53 3.39 2.03
CA ASP A 171 17.89 2.44 0.98
C ASP A 171 16.85 1.32 0.86
N ILE A 172 16.24 1.22 -0.31
CA ILE A 172 15.20 0.24 -0.57
C ILE A 172 15.80 -1.16 -0.59
N PHE A 173 15.16 -2.10 0.11
CA PHE A 173 15.52 -3.52 0.11
C PHE A 173 15.24 -4.13 -1.25
N MET A 174 16.21 -4.12 -2.15
CA MET A 174 16.06 -4.55 -3.55
C MET A 174 15.55 -5.99 -3.71
N PRO A 175 15.90 -6.98 -2.85
CA PRO A 175 15.29 -8.32 -2.92
C PRO A 175 13.78 -8.33 -2.69
N GLY A 176 13.22 -7.31 -2.05
CA GLY A 176 11.77 -7.13 -1.85
C GLY A 176 11.08 -6.36 -2.98
N VAL A 177 11.81 -5.91 -3.99
CA VAL A 177 11.24 -5.26 -5.18
C VAL A 177 10.92 -6.33 -6.23
N LYS A 178 9.66 -6.41 -6.65
CA LYS A 178 9.25 -7.32 -7.72
C LYS A 178 9.26 -6.59 -9.05
N VAL A 179 9.85 -7.22 -10.08
CA VAL A 179 9.87 -6.71 -11.46
C VAL A 179 9.16 -7.71 -12.36
N ILE A 180 8.20 -7.22 -13.14
CA ILE A 180 7.48 -8.00 -14.13
C ILE A 180 7.86 -7.43 -15.50
N THR A 181 8.53 -8.23 -16.33
CA THR A 181 8.88 -7.87 -17.70
C THR A 181 7.76 -8.26 -18.64
N LEU A 182 7.27 -7.31 -19.42
CA LEU A 182 6.23 -7.50 -20.41
C LEU A 182 6.85 -7.91 -21.76
N ARG A 183 6.12 -8.70 -22.54
CA ARG A 183 6.57 -9.05 -23.89
C ARG A 183 6.55 -7.83 -24.82
N GLN A 184 7.58 -7.70 -25.64
CA GLN A 184 7.75 -6.51 -26.49
C GLN A 184 6.79 -6.47 -27.68
N ASP A 185 6.39 -7.63 -28.18
CA ASP A 185 5.75 -7.79 -29.51
C ASP A 185 4.23 -7.92 -29.43
N GLU A 186 3.64 -7.87 -28.25
CA GLU A 186 2.20 -8.02 -28.07
C GLU A 186 1.60 -6.91 -27.18
N PRO A 187 0.32 -6.60 -27.34
CA PRO A 187 -0.36 -5.68 -26.45
C PRO A 187 -0.68 -6.38 -25.13
N HIS A 188 -0.70 -5.60 -24.04
CA HIS A 188 -1.03 -6.10 -22.69
C HIS A 188 -2.20 -5.31 -22.08
N ASP A 189 -3.17 -6.01 -21.50
CA ASP A 189 -4.19 -5.42 -20.64
C ASP A 189 -3.66 -5.38 -19.20
N ILE A 190 -3.51 -4.17 -18.65
CA ILE A 190 -2.86 -3.94 -17.36
C ILE A 190 -3.83 -3.27 -16.39
N VAL A 191 -3.87 -3.76 -15.17
CA VAL A 191 -4.52 -3.11 -14.02
C VAL A 191 -3.46 -2.91 -12.94
N LEU A 192 -3.30 -1.67 -12.47
CA LEU A 192 -2.50 -1.34 -11.29
C LEU A 192 -3.45 -0.91 -10.18
N ALA A 193 -3.24 -1.38 -8.95
CA ALA A 193 -4.12 -1.05 -7.83
C ALA A 193 -3.36 -0.97 -6.50
N SER A 194 -3.90 -0.21 -5.54
CA SER A 194 -3.50 -0.29 -4.13
C SER A 194 -4.06 -1.56 -3.48
N ASP A 195 -3.63 -1.87 -2.26
CA ASP A 195 -4.08 -3.02 -1.46
C ASP A 195 -5.52 -2.89 -0.92
N GLY A 196 -6.13 -1.70 -1.07
CA GLY A 196 -7.53 -1.46 -0.72
C GLY A 196 -8.57 -2.29 -1.51
N TYR A 197 -8.12 -3.05 -2.52
CA TYR A 197 -8.93 -4.08 -3.20
C TYR A 197 -8.53 -5.48 -2.75
N PRO A 198 -9.27 -6.12 -1.83
CA PRO A 198 -8.95 -7.48 -1.35
C PRO A 198 -9.00 -8.52 -2.46
N PHE A 199 -9.83 -8.29 -3.48
CA PHE A 199 -10.03 -9.17 -4.63
C PHE A 199 -9.97 -8.35 -5.93
N LEU A 200 -8.76 -8.01 -6.39
CA LEU A 200 -8.57 -7.32 -7.66
C LEU A 200 -9.09 -8.15 -8.82
N ARG A 201 -9.81 -7.52 -9.74
CA ARG A 201 -10.41 -8.13 -10.93
C ARG A 201 -9.97 -7.37 -12.19
N PRO A 202 -10.14 -7.97 -13.39
CA PRO A 202 -9.74 -7.34 -14.65
C PRO A 202 -10.41 -5.99 -14.96
N THR A 203 -11.55 -5.70 -14.33
CA THR A 203 -12.24 -4.41 -14.53
C THR A 203 -12.51 -3.71 -13.21
N LEU A 204 -12.61 -2.38 -13.24
CA LEU A 204 -13.00 -1.59 -12.08
C LEU A 204 -14.35 -2.04 -11.53
N LYS A 205 -15.33 -2.27 -12.44
CA LYS A 205 -16.68 -2.71 -12.05
C LYS A 205 -16.65 -4.02 -11.26
N ASP A 206 -15.88 -5.00 -11.72
CA ASP A 206 -15.81 -6.31 -11.06
C ASP A 206 -15.03 -6.24 -9.74
N SER A 207 -13.98 -5.42 -9.66
CA SER A 207 -13.25 -5.15 -8.41
C SER A 207 -14.14 -4.46 -7.37
N GLU A 208 -14.91 -3.46 -7.78
CA GLU A 208 -15.88 -2.78 -6.89
C GLU A 208 -17.05 -3.70 -6.48
N ASN A 209 -17.49 -4.62 -7.35
CA ASN A 209 -18.48 -5.63 -7.00
C ASN A 209 -17.91 -6.58 -5.94
N ALA A 210 -16.72 -7.12 -6.15
CA ALA A 210 -16.07 -8.02 -5.21
C ALA A 210 -15.85 -7.36 -3.83
N LEU A 211 -15.45 -6.06 -3.82
CA LEU A 211 -15.33 -5.29 -2.59
C LEU A 211 -16.67 -5.11 -1.88
N ARG A 212 -17.76 -4.81 -2.62
CA ARG A 212 -19.10 -4.68 -2.04
C ARG A 212 -19.58 -5.99 -1.43
N GLU A 213 -19.34 -7.11 -2.09
CA GLU A 213 -19.66 -8.45 -1.59
C GLU A 213 -18.86 -8.76 -0.32
N GLN A 214 -17.55 -8.43 -0.29
CA GLN A 214 -16.72 -8.58 0.90
C GLN A 214 -17.27 -7.76 2.07
N ILE A 215 -17.56 -6.47 1.85
CA ILE A 215 -18.11 -5.58 2.89
C ILE A 215 -19.49 -6.08 3.39
N ALA A 216 -20.33 -6.60 2.50
CA ALA A 216 -21.65 -7.10 2.88
C ALA A 216 -21.59 -8.39 3.71
N ASN A 217 -20.65 -9.29 3.40
CA ASN A 217 -20.53 -10.60 4.03
C ASN A 217 -19.60 -10.63 5.25
N ASP A 218 -18.56 -9.77 5.25
CA ASP A 218 -17.54 -9.71 6.31
C ASP A 218 -17.06 -8.27 6.52
N PRO A 219 -17.92 -7.38 7.05
CA PRO A 219 -17.58 -5.96 7.22
C PRO A 219 -16.43 -5.72 8.19
N TYR A 220 -16.14 -6.69 9.04
CA TYR A 220 -15.07 -6.59 10.03
C TYR A 220 -13.72 -7.12 9.54
N ASN A 221 -13.68 -7.74 8.35
CA ASN A 221 -12.50 -8.38 7.77
C ASN A 221 -11.86 -9.40 8.73
N ILE A 222 -12.65 -10.36 9.21
CA ILE A 222 -12.22 -11.38 10.17
C ILE A 222 -12.50 -12.83 9.71
N HIS A 223 -13.17 -13.00 8.58
CA HIS A 223 -13.56 -14.31 8.05
C HIS A 223 -13.01 -14.56 6.64
N THR A 224 -13.65 -13.96 5.62
CA THR A 224 -13.37 -14.23 4.21
C THR A 224 -12.06 -13.56 3.77
N PHE A 225 -11.83 -12.34 4.21
CA PHE A 225 -10.62 -11.57 4.00
C PHE A 225 -10.16 -11.01 5.34
N LYS A 226 -9.12 -11.61 5.91
CA LYS A 226 -8.57 -11.12 7.19
C LYS A 226 -7.65 -9.95 6.96
N ALA A 227 -7.93 -8.84 7.65
CA ALA A 227 -7.12 -7.63 7.56
C ALA A 227 -6.87 -7.01 8.94
N THR A 228 -5.89 -6.12 9.01
CA THR A 228 -5.55 -5.40 10.25
C THR A 228 -6.56 -4.32 10.62
N LYS A 229 -7.57 -4.09 9.78
CA LYS A 229 -8.67 -3.13 9.98
C LYS A 229 -9.95 -3.62 9.31
N GLY A 230 -11.10 -3.20 9.83
CA GLY A 230 -12.42 -3.47 9.25
C GLY A 230 -13.12 -2.18 8.85
N LEU A 231 -14.41 -2.29 8.48
CA LEU A 231 -15.22 -1.17 8.05
C LEU A 231 -15.61 -0.27 9.23
N MET A 232 -15.00 0.90 9.31
CA MET A 232 -15.30 1.90 10.34
C MET A 232 -16.57 2.67 10.03
N GLN A 233 -17.25 3.14 11.08
CA GLN A 233 -18.41 4.02 10.97
C GLN A 233 -18.01 5.30 10.19
N GLY A 234 -18.87 5.73 9.26
CA GLY A 234 -18.63 6.88 8.39
C GLY A 234 -17.81 6.58 7.13
N ASN A 235 -17.14 5.45 7.05
CA ASN A 235 -16.37 5.06 5.88
C ASN A 235 -17.22 4.28 4.86
N VAL A 236 -16.86 4.38 3.59
CA VAL A 236 -17.46 3.61 2.47
C VAL A 236 -16.71 2.31 2.18
N SER A 237 -15.48 2.19 2.71
CA SER A 237 -14.61 1.02 2.60
C SER A 237 -13.74 0.90 3.85
N PHE A 238 -13.13 -0.27 4.07
CA PHE A 238 -12.19 -0.49 5.19
C PHE A 238 -10.82 0.16 4.93
N ASP A 239 -10.49 0.46 3.65
CA ASP A 239 -9.28 1.19 3.24
C ASP A 239 -9.57 2.18 2.12
N ASP A 240 -8.67 3.16 1.91
CA ASP A 240 -8.62 3.93 0.68
C ASP A 240 -8.11 3.05 -0.46
N ARG A 241 -8.50 3.40 -1.69
CA ARG A 241 -8.21 2.58 -2.84
C ARG A 241 -8.03 3.40 -4.10
N ALA A 242 -7.10 2.96 -4.91
CA ALA A 242 -6.84 3.47 -6.23
C ALA A 242 -6.72 2.33 -7.24
N LEU A 243 -7.25 2.52 -8.44
CA LEU A 243 -7.13 1.57 -9.53
C LEU A 243 -6.97 2.34 -10.84
N ILE A 244 -6.04 1.89 -11.67
CA ILE A 244 -5.87 2.34 -13.04
C ILE A 244 -5.87 1.12 -13.96
N ARG A 245 -6.67 1.16 -15.03
CA ARG A 245 -6.68 0.15 -16.06
C ARG A 245 -6.32 0.79 -17.40
N PHE A 246 -5.41 0.17 -18.12
CA PHE A 246 -5.00 0.63 -19.44
C PHE A 246 -4.56 -0.54 -20.32
N ARG A 247 -4.47 -0.29 -21.61
CA ARG A 247 -3.88 -1.20 -22.59
C ARG A 247 -2.57 -0.63 -23.08
N LEU A 248 -1.50 -1.39 -22.91
CA LEU A 248 -0.19 -1.07 -23.47
C LEU A 248 -0.12 -1.64 -24.86
N SER A 249 0.06 -0.77 -25.86
CA SER A 249 0.26 -1.17 -27.26
C SER A 249 1.65 -1.77 -27.48
N LYS A 250 1.81 -2.41 -28.64
CA LYS A 250 3.11 -2.91 -29.09
C LYS A 250 4.17 -1.84 -29.07
#